data_6a0fe6e1aafe86043029949b20c6b846
#
_entry.id   6a0fe6e1aafe86043029949b20c6b846
#
_cell.length_a   1.000
_cell.length_b   1.000
_cell.length_c   1.000
_cell.angle_alpha   90.00
_cell.angle_beta   90.00
_cell.angle_gamma   90.00
#
_symmetry.space_group_name_H-M   'P 1'
#
loop_
_entity.id
_entity.type
_entity.pdbx_description
1 polymer ?
#
loop_
_entity_poly.entity_id
_entity_poly.type
_entity_poly.pdbx_seq_one_letter_code
_entity_poly.pdbx_strand_id
1 'polypeptide(L)'
;MLKTLRPWAMIVAAGLAVSPAFVFAAGDDKPADKSAEKPAEKPSQEITTPGTIDADGQHIQYNAIAGTITVGATNSEDSQLGPDGKPLPDTDLAAQVAAAKDATQAPPLARMFYVAYFRRDASADQRPITFIYNGGPGSSTVWLHMGSFGPKHVVTEMDTHLPGAPYKLADNPYSLLDVSDLVFIDMPGTGFGRLTGKDSGKAFWGIDEDGHAFGRFIKRFLSKYNRWNSPKYIFGESYGTTRSAVLSNILENDETIDLNGVILLSQIFNFTTDIDGAHQNPGIDLTYELALPTYAATARYHHKLAQEHPDLQAFLKEVEDWAMGPYAAALAKGTDLSETDKQAIAQKLHDYTGLPVDYLMKGDLRIAGGQFEKSLQDDTGDTTGRLDTRFSGPDINRLSESADYDPQSSAISSAYVALFNQYVRQTLKYGEGQTYLPEADFNGGFQWDFKRDGGPLMNVANDLATAMKTNPRLKVLVNGGYYDLATPFFAAQYEDKHLPISEKLAGNIQYAWYESGHMVYVKDECLRQLHDNVAQFIKGTEAGNM
;
A
#
# COMPACT_ATOMS: atom_id res chain seq x y z
N MET A 1 -36.91 20.54 20.72
CA MET A 1 -35.63 20.19 21.41
C MET A 1 -34.94 19.14 20.54
N LEU A 2 -34.18 19.59 19.56
CA LEU A 2 -33.38 18.70 18.70
C LEU A 2 -32.04 18.46 19.39
N LYS A 3 -31.73 17.20 19.75
CA LYS A 3 -30.41 16.78 20.17
C LYS A 3 -29.58 16.48 18.91
N THR A 4 -28.52 17.24 18.74
CA THR A 4 -27.52 17.09 17.71
C THR A 4 -26.78 15.74 17.85
N LEU A 5 -26.92 14.89 16.84
CA LEU A 5 -26.12 13.70 16.65
C LEU A 5 -24.72 14.14 16.18
N ARG A 6 -23.69 13.77 16.93
CA ARG A 6 -22.29 13.90 16.51
C ARG A 6 -21.99 12.82 15.47
N PRO A 7 -21.30 13.14 14.37
CA PRO A 7 -20.82 12.12 13.44
C PRO A 7 -19.68 11.32 14.09
N TRP A 8 -19.80 10.01 14.09
CA TRP A 8 -18.73 9.08 14.44
C TRP A 8 -17.73 9.06 13.28
N ALA A 9 -16.47 9.37 13.60
CA ALA A 9 -15.39 9.21 12.65
C ALA A 9 -15.10 7.72 12.47
N MET A 10 -15.16 7.24 11.22
CA MET A 10 -14.67 5.91 10.86
C MET A 10 -13.16 5.87 11.11
N ILE A 11 -12.74 5.01 12.03
CA ILE A 11 -11.34 4.60 12.18
C ILE A 11 -11.20 3.32 11.37
N VAL A 12 -10.63 3.42 10.16
CA VAL A 12 -10.05 2.25 9.49
C VAL A 12 -8.76 1.95 10.25
N ALA A 13 -8.83 1.03 11.20
CA ALA A 13 -7.68 0.61 11.96
C ALA A 13 -6.81 -0.29 11.10
N ALA A 14 -5.72 0.26 10.54
CA ALA A 14 -4.55 -0.54 10.31
C ALA A 14 -4.10 -1.03 11.69
N GLY A 15 -4.22 -2.35 11.94
CA GLY A 15 -3.94 -2.92 13.24
C GLY A 15 -2.48 -2.75 13.65
N LEU A 16 -2.21 -1.74 14.46
CA LEU A 16 -0.98 -1.60 15.22
C LEU A 16 -1.35 -1.67 16.70
N ALA A 17 -0.66 -2.56 17.41
CA ALA A 17 -0.84 -2.87 18.82
C ALA A 17 -0.95 -1.61 19.70
N VAL A 18 -2.08 -1.44 20.36
CA VAL A 18 -2.26 -0.48 21.46
C VAL A 18 -1.75 -1.15 22.74
N SER A 19 -0.58 -0.73 23.22
CA SER A 19 -0.14 -1.07 24.58
C SER A 19 -1.02 -0.36 25.62
N PRO A 20 -1.51 -1.05 26.66
CA PRO A 20 -2.28 -0.39 27.70
C PRO A 20 -1.39 0.51 28.58
N ALA A 21 -1.70 1.80 28.64
CA ALA A 21 -1.09 2.72 29.57
C ALA A 21 -1.58 2.43 30.99
N PHE A 22 -0.68 2.04 31.88
CA PHE A 22 -0.94 2.01 33.32
C PHE A 22 -1.06 3.45 33.83
N VAL A 23 -2.25 3.78 34.33
CA VAL A 23 -2.50 5.03 35.05
C VAL A 23 -1.93 4.90 36.46
N PHE A 24 -0.88 5.65 36.78
CA PHE A 24 -0.50 5.97 38.14
C PHE A 24 -1.04 7.35 38.51
N ALA A 25 -1.73 7.38 39.67
CA ALA A 25 -2.40 8.55 40.16
C ALA A 25 -1.43 9.60 40.74
N ALA A 26 -1.76 10.82 40.45
CA ALA A 26 -1.57 12.13 41.09
C ALA A 26 -0.46 12.35 42.12
N GLY A 27 0.30 13.38 41.88
CA GLY A 27 1.13 14.13 42.84
C GLY A 27 1.56 15.46 42.26
N ASP A 28 0.90 16.48 42.74
CA ASP A 28 1.29 17.89 42.91
C ASP A 28 1.99 18.74 41.83
N ASP A 29 1.33 19.85 41.57
CA ASP A 29 1.66 21.05 40.82
C ASP A 29 3.13 21.56 40.90
N LYS A 30 3.73 21.73 39.72
CA LYS A 30 4.72 22.81 39.47
C LYS A 30 4.46 23.45 38.11
N PRO A 31 4.72 24.76 37.96
CA PRO A 31 4.35 25.53 36.77
C PRO A 31 5.12 25.08 35.53
N ALA A 32 4.40 25.03 34.40
CA ALA A 32 4.91 24.68 33.08
C ALA A 32 6.13 25.57 32.71
N ASP A 33 7.26 24.95 32.55
CA ASP A 33 8.44 25.53 31.94
C ASP A 33 8.18 25.65 30.43
N LYS A 34 8.52 26.80 29.87
CA LYS A 34 8.35 27.14 28.46
C LYS A 34 9.05 26.06 27.62
N SER A 35 8.28 25.35 26.82
CA SER A 35 8.82 24.44 25.82
C SER A 35 9.82 25.19 24.95
N ALA A 36 11.08 24.81 25.06
CA ALA A 36 12.10 25.25 24.13
C ALA A 36 11.69 24.78 22.73
N GLU A 37 11.47 25.69 21.81
CA GLU A 37 11.26 25.43 20.40
C GLU A 37 12.40 24.50 19.92
N LYS A 38 12.08 23.27 19.54
CA LYS A 38 13.05 22.39 18.88
C LYS A 38 13.55 23.13 17.64
N PRO A 39 14.88 23.26 17.44
CA PRO A 39 15.41 23.89 16.23
C PRO A 39 14.80 23.22 15.01
N ALA A 40 14.29 24.00 14.06
CA ALA A 40 13.76 23.48 12.79
C ALA A 40 14.86 22.64 12.13
N GLU A 41 14.56 21.36 11.86
CA GLU A 41 15.47 20.45 11.18
C GLU A 41 15.85 21.05 9.82
N LYS A 42 17.13 21.35 9.62
CA LYS A 42 17.62 21.80 8.31
C LYS A 42 17.42 20.65 7.33
N PRO A 43 16.84 20.90 6.13
CA PRO A 43 16.74 19.87 5.10
C PRO A 43 18.13 19.32 4.79
N SER A 44 18.28 18.00 4.77
CA SER A 44 19.52 17.36 4.33
C SER A 44 19.74 17.72 2.86
N GLN A 45 20.97 18.09 2.53
CA GLN A 45 21.37 18.23 1.13
C GLN A 45 21.23 16.86 0.44
N GLU A 46 20.79 16.86 -0.82
CA GLU A 46 20.79 15.65 -1.65
C GLU A 46 22.18 15.02 -1.70
N ILE A 47 22.24 13.69 -1.54
CA ILE A 47 23.50 12.95 -1.51
C ILE A 47 23.48 11.89 -2.59
N THR A 48 24.54 11.84 -3.39
CA THR A 48 24.77 10.82 -4.40
C THR A 48 25.88 9.87 -3.93
N THR A 49 25.60 8.57 -3.95
CA THR A 49 26.57 7.52 -3.64
C THR A 49 26.66 6.50 -4.78
N PRO A 50 27.86 6.10 -5.22
CA PRO A 50 28.00 5.05 -6.20
C PRO A 50 27.77 3.67 -5.57
N GLY A 51 27.25 2.73 -6.37
CA GLY A 51 27.08 1.35 -5.96
C GLY A 51 27.21 0.39 -7.15
N THR A 52 27.25 -0.89 -6.83
CA THR A 52 27.23 -2.00 -7.81
C THR A 52 26.31 -3.09 -7.30
N ILE A 53 25.72 -3.85 -8.22
CA ILE A 53 24.93 -5.02 -7.93
C ILE A 53 25.00 -6.02 -9.08
N ASP A 54 24.90 -7.30 -8.76
CA ASP A 54 24.68 -8.36 -9.73
C ASP A 54 23.18 -8.73 -9.70
N ALA A 55 22.45 -8.38 -10.76
CA ALA A 55 21.03 -8.64 -10.91
C ALA A 55 20.73 -9.21 -12.30
N ASP A 56 19.89 -10.24 -12.36
CA ASP A 56 19.51 -10.96 -13.58
C ASP A 56 20.73 -11.30 -14.48
N GLY A 57 21.81 -11.78 -13.86
CA GLY A 57 23.06 -12.14 -14.56
C GLY A 57 23.88 -10.95 -15.09
N GLN A 58 23.49 -9.70 -14.79
CA GLN A 58 24.20 -8.49 -15.20
C GLN A 58 24.96 -7.88 -14.02
N HIS A 59 26.21 -7.44 -14.25
CA HIS A 59 26.94 -6.60 -13.31
C HIS A 59 26.60 -5.12 -13.57
N ILE A 60 25.81 -4.51 -12.69
CA ILE A 60 25.24 -3.18 -12.86
C ILE A 60 25.95 -2.19 -11.94
N GLN A 61 26.50 -1.13 -12.51
CA GLN A 61 26.96 0.05 -11.79
C GLN A 61 25.86 1.10 -11.74
N TYR A 62 25.61 1.66 -10.56
CA TYR A 62 24.57 2.67 -10.39
C TYR A 62 25.02 3.84 -9.50
N ASN A 63 24.29 4.95 -9.58
CA ASN A 63 24.30 6.01 -8.60
C ASN A 63 23.00 5.96 -7.79
N ALA A 64 23.11 5.88 -6.47
CA ALA A 64 21.99 6.06 -5.56
C ALA A 64 21.94 7.52 -5.13
N ILE A 65 20.78 8.13 -5.26
CA ILE A 65 20.52 9.54 -4.87
C ILE A 65 19.45 9.55 -3.79
N ALA A 66 19.82 9.99 -2.58
CA ALA A 66 18.88 10.20 -1.49
C ALA A 66 18.64 11.69 -1.29
N GLY A 67 17.40 12.12 -1.27
CA GLY A 67 17.07 13.54 -1.18
C GLY A 67 15.60 13.83 -0.93
N THR A 68 15.23 15.10 -1.01
CA THR A 68 13.83 15.54 -0.92
C THR A 68 13.46 16.46 -2.07
N ILE A 69 12.20 16.38 -2.48
CA ILE A 69 11.55 17.37 -3.35
C ILE A 69 10.42 18.01 -2.56
N THR A 70 10.35 19.35 -2.60
CA THR A 70 9.24 20.12 -2.00
C THR A 70 8.19 20.37 -3.06
N VAL A 71 6.93 20.12 -2.71
CA VAL A 71 5.75 20.40 -3.55
C VAL A 71 4.78 21.33 -2.83
N GLY A 72 4.09 22.17 -3.60
CA GLY A 72 3.01 23.02 -3.11
C GLY A 72 1.71 22.25 -2.92
N ALA A 73 0.75 22.82 -2.20
CA ALA A 73 -0.56 22.22 -2.00
C ALA A 73 -1.43 22.25 -3.28
N THR A 74 -1.21 23.21 -4.15
CA THR A 74 -1.89 23.37 -5.45
C THR A 74 -0.88 23.50 -6.59
N ASN A 75 -1.32 23.26 -7.83
CA ASN A 75 -0.46 23.46 -9.01
C ASN A 75 -0.02 24.93 -9.15
N SER A 76 -0.85 25.88 -8.74
CA SER A 76 -0.52 27.30 -8.72
C SER A 76 0.61 27.60 -7.74
N GLU A 77 0.54 27.10 -6.51
CA GLU A 77 1.60 27.28 -5.51
C GLU A 77 2.87 26.52 -5.90
N ASP A 78 2.72 25.30 -6.44
CA ASP A 78 3.84 24.50 -6.89
C ASP A 78 4.65 25.20 -7.99
N SER A 79 3.99 25.85 -8.95
CA SER A 79 4.65 26.60 -10.03
C SER A 79 5.47 27.80 -9.54
N GLN A 80 5.22 28.26 -8.32
CA GLN A 80 5.94 29.37 -7.68
C GLN A 80 7.12 28.90 -6.80
N LEU A 81 7.42 27.60 -6.78
CA LEU A 81 8.58 27.06 -6.07
C LEU A 81 9.77 26.90 -7.02
N GLY A 82 10.94 27.36 -6.57
CA GLY A 82 12.21 27.12 -7.24
C GLY A 82 12.70 25.67 -7.14
N PRO A 83 13.83 25.36 -7.81
CA PRO A 83 14.44 24.03 -7.78
C PRO A 83 14.87 23.59 -6.36
N ASP A 84 15.14 24.53 -5.47
CA ASP A 84 15.51 24.31 -4.08
C ASP A 84 14.29 24.14 -3.14
N GLY A 85 13.08 24.19 -3.72
CA GLY A 85 11.82 24.07 -2.99
C GLY A 85 11.42 25.31 -2.20
N LYS A 86 12.07 26.45 -2.45
CA LYS A 86 11.69 27.74 -1.86
C LYS A 86 10.85 28.56 -2.83
N PRO A 87 9.96 29.43 -2.31
CA PRO A 87 9.22 30.36 -3.16
C PRO A 87 10.17 31.22 -4.02
N LEU A 88 9.83 31.35 -5.31
CA LEU A 88 10.53 32.26 -6.21
C LEU A 88 10.29 33.71 -5.80
N PRO A 89 11.28 34.61 -5.96
CA PRO A 89 11.11 36.03 -5.67
C PRO A 89 9.92 36.64 -6.44
N ASP A 90 9.29 37.64 -5.83
CA ASP A 90 8.20 38.42 -6.43
C ASP A 90 6.94 37.59 -6.83
N THR A 91 6.72 36.45 -6.16
CA THR A 91 5.53 35.61 -6.31
C THR A 91 4.54 35.80 -5.15
N ASP A 92 3.27 35.47 -5.39
CA ASP A 92 2.23 35.49 -4.34
C ASP A 92 2.58 34.56 -3.18
N LEU A 93 3.15 33.38 -3.48
CA LEU A 93 3.59 32.43 -2.46
C LEU A 93 4.71 33.03 -1.58
N ALA A 94 5.69 33.72 -2.19
CA ALA A 94 6.74 34.39 -1.45
C ALA A 94 6.18 35.49 -0.53
N ALA A 95 5.21 36.26 -1.03
CA ALA A 95 4.54 37.31 -0.24
C ALA A 95 3.75 36.72 0.94
N GLN A 96 3.03 35.59 0.71
CA GLN A 96 2.30 34.90 1.78
C GLN A 96 3.23 34.32 2.85
N VAL A 97 4.35 33.70 2.43
CA VAL A 97 5.37 33.18 3.37
C VAL A 97 5.99 34.32 4.18
N ALA A 98 6.30 35.48 3.55
CA ALA A 98 6.84 36.64 4.23
C ALA A 98 5.85 37.32 5.21
N ALA A 99 4.55 37.25 4.92
CA ALA A 99 3.49 37.79 5.76
C ALA A 99 3.11 36.88 6.94
N ALA A 100 3.49 35.59 6.90
CA ALA A 100 3.21 34.65 7.97
C ALA A 100 3.94 35.00 9.25
N LYS A 101 3.25 34.94 10.39
CA LYS A 101 3.85 35.26 11.71
C LYS A 101 4.91 34.24 12.12
N ASP A 102 4.72 33.00 11.71
CA ASP A 102 5.62 31.89 11.96
C ASP A 102 5.40 30.79 10.88
N ALA A 103 6.21 29.75 10.91
CA ALA A 103 6.15 28.67 9.94
C ALA A 103 4.81 27.90 9.93
N THR A 104 4.04 27.92 11.03
CA THR A 104 2.76 27.21 11.14
C THR A 104 1.62 27.97 10.48
N GLN A 105 1.80 29.26 10.18
CA GLN A 105 0.83 30.11 9.51
C GLN A 105 1.16 30.36 8.02
N ALA A 106 2.32 29.85 7.57
CA ALA A 106 2.71 29.91 6.17
C ALA A 106 1.82 29.00 5.30
N PRO A 107 1.77 29.19 3.98
CA PRO A 107 1.13 28.27 3.07
C PRO A 107 1.64 26.82 3.24
N PRO A 108 0.77 25.81 3.06
CA PRO A 108 1.16 24.42 3.26
C PRO A 108 2.10 23.92 2.16
N LEU A 109 3.18 23.27 2.58
CA LEU A 109 4.16 22.63 1.70
C LEU A 109 4.44 21.21 2.19
N ALA A 110 4.67 20.30 1.25
CA ALA A 110 5.15 18.94 1.55
C ALA A 110 6.57 18.77 1.02
N ARG A 111 7.50 18.46 1.92
CA ARG A 111 8.83 17.97 1.56
C ARG A 111 8.76 16.44 1.53
N MET A 112 8.83 15.85 0.34
CA MET A 112 8.73 14.41 0.10
C MET A 112 10.13 13.82 -0.05
N PHE A 113 10.43 12.79 0.73
CA PHE A 113 11.70 12.08 0.65
C PHE A 113 11.66 11.04 -0.47
N TYR A 114 12.81 10.82 -1.11
CA TYR A 114 12.97 9.78 -2.11
C TYR A 114 14.39 9.20 -2.09
N VAL A 115 14.50 7.97 -2.60
CA VAL A 115 15.77 7.36 -3.03
C VAL A 115 15.64 6.93 -4.48
N ALA A 116 16.50 7.47 -5.34
CA ALA A 116 16.54 7.11 -6.75
C ALA A 116 17.82 6.33 -7.07
N TYR A 117 17.71 5.32 -7.94
CA TYR A 117 18.82 4.53 -8.42
C TYR A 117 18.89 4.66 -9.94
N PHE A 118 20.00 5.22 -10.43
CA PHE A 118 20.24 5.40 -11.85
C PHE A 118 21.41 4.53 -12.32
N ARG A 119 21.17 3.68 -13.30
CA ARG A 119 22.21 2.89 -13.96
C ARG A 119 23.20 3.82 -14.67
N ARG A 120 24.51 3.58 -14.51
CA ARG A 120 25.56 4.50 -14.98
C ARG A 120 25.95 4.33 -16.44
N ASP A 121 25.77 3.13 -16.99
CA ASP A 121 26.18 2.74 -18.34
C ASP A 121 25.04 2.80 -19.38
N ALA A 122 23.92 3.45 -19.02
CA ALA A 122 22.74 3.58 -19.88
C ALA A 122 22.38 5.04 -20.16
N SER A 123 21.83 5.30 -21.36
CA SER A 123 21.32 6.63 -21.72
C SER A 123 20.01 6.90 -20.98
N ALA A 124 19.95 8.03 -20.27
CA ALA A 124 18.76 8.44 -19.52
C ALA A 124 17.50 8.56 -20.40
N ASP A 125 17.63 9.04 -21.63
CA ASP A 125 16.50 9.32 -22.54
C ASP A 125 15.79 8.05 -23.04
N GLN A 126 16.51 6.92 -23.06
CA GLN A 126 16.01 5.67 -23.62
C GLN A 126 15.69 4.63 -22.53
N ARG A 127 16.12 4.89 -21.31
CA ARG A 127 15.93 3.94 -20.22
C ARG A 127 14.61 4.19 -19.48
N PRO A 128 13.81 3.14 -19.20
CA PRO A 128 12.62 3.24 -18.36
C PRO A 128 12.94 3.85 -17.01
N ILE A 129 11.95 4.54 -16.44
CA ILE A 129 11.95 5.00 -15.06
C ILE A 129 10.67 4.53 -14.36
N THR A 130 10.82 3.89 -13.22
CA THR A 130 9.72 3.37 -12.42
C THR A 130 9.64 4.13 -11.08
N PHE A 131 8.51 4.78 -10.83
CA PHE A 131 8.18 5.44 -9.58
C PHE A 131 7.44 4.45 -8.68
N ILE A 132 8.02 4.16 -7.50
CA ILE A 132 7.61 3.07 -6.61
C ILE A 132 7.19 3.64 -5.27
N TYR A 133 6.05 3.18 -4.74
CA TYR A 133 5.53 3.65 -3.46
C TYR A 133 4.61 2.63 -2.77
N ASN A 134 4.72 2.55 -1.44
CA ASN A 134 3.79 1.83 -0.59
C ASN A 134 2.50 2.63 -0.35
N GLY A 135 1.54 2.01 0.29
CA GLY A 135 0.22 2.54 0.59
C GLY A 135 0.03 2.99 2.04
N GLY A 136 -0.73 2.25 2.76
CA GLY A 136 -1.25 2.53 4.09
C GLY A 136 -2.76 2.83 4.04
N PRO A 137 -3.23 4.08 3.82
CA PRO A 137 -2.47 5.33 3.67
C PRO A 137 -1.69 5.72 4.92
N GLY A 138 -0.56 6.37 4.73
CA GLY A 138 0.31 6.78 5.83
C GLY A 138 1.60 5.98 5.96
N SER A 139 1.89 5.05 5.05
CA SER A 139 3.15 4.30 5.07
C SER A 139 4.23 4.94 4.21
N SER A 140 5.48 4.90 4.69
CA SER A 140 6.65 5.17 3.87
C SER A 140 6.90 4.00 2.91
N THR A 141 7.80 4.19 1.95
CA THR A 141 8.12 3.17 0.95
C THR A 141 9.23 2.20 1.41
N VAL A 142 9.46 2.10 2.71
CA VAL A 142 10.49 1.24 3.30
C VAL A 142 10.30 -0.24 2.95
N TRP A 143 9.05 -0.69 2.86
CA TRP A 143 8.71 -2.10 2.61
C TRP A 143 9.08 -2.52 1.19
N LEU A 144 8.60 -1.81 0.17
CA LEU A 144 8.99 -2.05 -1.21
C LEU A 144 10.48 -1.80 -1.46
N HIS A 145 11.04 -0.76 -0.84
CA HIS A 145 12.45 -0.42 -1.05
C HIS A 145 13.39 -1.51 -0.55
N MET A 146 13.10 -2.06 0.63
CA MET A 146 13.96 -3.04 1.29
C MET A 146 13.53 -4.49 1.05
N GLY A 147 12.40 -4.72 0.44
CA GLY A 147 11.87 -6.07 0.22
C GLY A 147 11.76 -6.46 -1.25
N SER A 148 11.51 -5.48 -2.16
CA SER A 148 11.22 -5.82 -3.55
C SER A 148 12.40 -5.53 -4.49
N PHE A 149 12.47 -4.34 -5.08
CA PHE A 149 13.29 -4.07 -6.26
C PHE A 149 14.52 -3.23 -6.02
N GLY A 150 14.73 -2.74 -4.80
CA GLY A 150 15.97 -2.04 -4.44
C GLY A 150 17.21 -2.92 -4.59
N PRO A 151 18.43 -2.32 -4.60
CA PRO A 151 19.66 -3.11 -4.74
C PRO A 151 20.00 -3.96 -3.51
N LYS A 152 19.32 -3.77 -2.42
CA LYS A 152 19.44 -4.55 -1.18
C LYS A 152 18.08 -5.03 -0.74
N HIS A 153 18.01 -6.22 -0.12
CA HIS A 153 16.78 -6.71 0.47
C HIS A 153 17.00 -7.28 1.87
N VAL A 154 15.95 -7.19 2.68
CA VAL A 154 15.89 -7.80 4.01
C VAL A 154 15.71 -9.30 3.85
N VAL A 155 16.56 -10.10 4.51
CA VAL A 155 16.38 -11.55 4.53
C VAL A 155 15.30 -11.89 5.56
N THR A 156 14.20 -12.46 5.10
CA THR A 156 13.07 -12.91 5.92
C THR A 156 12.91 -14.42 5.87
N GLU A 157 12.18 -14.97 6.84
CA GLU A 157 11.68 -16.34 6.82
C GLU A 157 10.21 -16.31 6.39
N MET A 158 9.76 -17.38 5.70
CA MET A 158 8.52 -17.33 4.91
C MET A 158 7.21 -17.14 5.69
N ASP A 159 7.14 -17.67 6.92
CA ASP A 159 5.89 -17.79 7.67
C ASP A 159 6.10 -17.77 9.19
N THR A 160 7.30 -17.41 9.62
CA THR A 160 7.69 -17.41 11.03
C THR A 160 8.22 -16.05 11.47
N HIS A 161 8.08 -15.77 12.76
CA HIS A 161 8.61 -14.56 13.37
C HIS A 161 10.14 -14.57 13.36
N LEU A 162 10.75 -13.49 12.80
CA LEU A 162 12.20 -13.34 12.83
C LEU A 162 12.71 -13.23 14.27
N PRO A 163 13.87 -13.84 14.58
CA PRO A 163 14.56 -13.56 15.85
C PRO A 163 14.84 -12.06 15.99
N GLY A 164 14.98 -11.58 17.23
CA GLY A 164 15.44 -10.21 17.46
C GLY A 164 16.81 -9.95 16.83
N ALA A 165 17.14 -8.65 16.63
CA ALA A 165 18.41 -8.25 16.02
C ALA A 165 19.65 -9.01 16.58
N PRO A 166 20.69 -9.25 15.74
CA PRO A 166 20.99 -8.56 14.49
C PRO A 166 20.28 -9.17 13.27
N TYR A 167 19.59 -8.34 12.50
CA TYR A 167 18.95 -8.74 11.25
C TYR A 167 19.95 -8.78 10.10
N LYS A 168 19.56 -9.40 8.97
CA LYS A 168 20.44 -9.61 7.82
C LYS A 168 19.94 -8.86 6.60
N LEU A 169 20.83 -8.03 6.01
CA LEU A 169 20.65 -7.39 4.72
C LEU A 169 21.50 -8.12 3.68
N ALA A 170 20.93 -8.40 2.51
CA ALA A 170 21.64 -9.05 1.40
C ALA A 170 21.58 -8.19 0.13
N ASP A 171 22.46 -8.50 -0.84
CA ASP A 171 22.30 -8.01 -2.20
C ASP A 171 21.06 -8.63 -2.81
N ASN A 172 20.36 -7.85 -3.63
CA ASN A 172 19.10 -8.28 -4.24
C ASN A 172 19.34 -8.71 -5.69
N PRO A 173 19.43 -10.01 -5.99
CA PRO A 173 19.62 -10.48 -7.36
C PRO A 173 18.40 -10.22 -8.27
N TYR A 174 17.28 -9.80 -7.67
CA TYR A 174 16.01 -9.51 -8.33
C TYR A 174 15.70 -8.00 -8.36
N SER A 175 16.74 -7.17 -8.30
CA SER A 175 16.58 -5.72 -8.45
C SER A 175 16.20 -5.36 -9.89
N LEU A 176 15.14 -4.58 -10.08
CA LEU A 176 14.71 -4.10 -11.41
C LEU A 176 15.70 -3.11 -12.08
N LEU A 177 16.86 -2.87 -11.48
CA LEU A 177 17.94 -2.11 -12.12
C LEU A 177 18.47 -2.78 -13.40
N ASP A 178 18.16 -4.03 -13.67
CA ASP A 178 18.42 -4.68 -14.94
C ASP A 178 17.62 -4.04 -16.11
N VAL A 179 16.38 -3.59 -15.86
CA VAL A 179 15.46 -3.09 -16.90
C VAL A 179 15.03 -1.62 -16.72
N SER A 180 15.05 -1.06 -15.52
CA SER A 180 14.53 0.29 -15.23
C SER A 180 15.42 1.03 -14.23
N ASP A 181 15.45 2.36 -14.32
CA ASP A 181 15.84 3.18 -13.17
C ASP A 181 14.70 3.24 -12.16
N LEU A 182 15.02 3.34 -10.88
CA LEU A 182 14.05 3.19 -9.79
C LEU A 182 13.97 4.46 -8.95
N VAL A 183 12.77 4.87 -8.56
CA VAL A 183 12.54 6.00 -7.66
C VAL A 183 11.56 5.58 -6.57
N PHE A 184 12.08 5.32 -5.38
CA PHE A 184 11.26 5.02 -4.19
C PHE A 184 10.86 6.33 -3.53
N ILE A 185 9.55 6.58 -3.39
CA ILE A 185 9.00 7.85 -2.92
C ILE A 185 8.24 7.62 -1.63
N ASP A 186 8.61 8.34 -0.58
CA ASP A 186 7.84 8.35 0.67
C ASP A 186 6.68 9.35 0.58
N MET A 187 5.51 8.95 1.06
CA MET A 187 4.29 9.75 1.10
C MET A 187 4.50 11.05 1.93
N PRO A 188 3.79 12.15 1.64
CA PRO A 188 3.83 13.37 2.46
C PRO A 188 3.66 13.09 3.96
N GLY A 189 4.66 13.48 4.76
CA GLY A 189 4.65 13.29 6.22
C GLY A 189 5.23 11.96 6.71
N THR A 190 5.78 11.12 5.82
CA THR A 190 6.49 9.89 6.18
C THR A 190 7.99 9.95 5.83
N GLY A 191 8.73 8.94 6.22
CA GLY A 191 10.16 8.85 5.95
C GLY A 191 10.95 9.99 6.57
N PHE A 192 11.79 10.63 5.76
CA PHE A 192 12.42 11.90 6.07
C PHE A 192 11.62 13.11 5.52
N GLY A 193 10.47 12.85 4.93
CA GLY A 193 9.52 13.88 4.50
C GLY A 193 8.90 14.61 5.68
N ARG A 194 8.52 15.86 5.48
CA ARG A 194 7.83 16.67 6.52
C ARG A 194 6.81 17.58 5.85
N LEU A 195 5.69 17.75 6.53
CA LEU A 195 4.71 18.79 6.20
C LEU A 195 5.03 20.07 6.95
N THR A 196 4.78 21.20 6.34
CA THR A 196 4.92 22.52 6.94
C THR A 196 3.74 23.40 6.55
N GLY A 197 3.49 24.44 7.31
CA GLY A 197 2.44 25.40 7.02
C GLY A 197 1.09 25.08 7.67
N LYS A 198 0.18 26.00 7.46
CA LYS A 198 -1.15 25.97 8.05
C LYS A 198 -2.00 24.86 7.40
N ASP A 199 -2.69 24.08 8.24
CA ASP A 199 -3.61 23.02 7.78
C ASP A 199 -2.96 22.03 6.80
N SER A 200 -1.63 21.81 6.88
CA SER A 200 -0.88 21.00 5.93
C SER A 200 -1.37 19.55 5.83
N GLY A 201 -1.90 18.97 6.92
CA GLY A 201 -2.56 17.67 6.86
C GLY A 201 -3.74 17.65 5.90
N LYS A 202 -4.61 18.64 5.94
CA LYS A 202 -5.75 18.75 5.01
C LYS A 202 -5.34 18.99 3.56
N ALA A 203 -4.16 19.57 3.34
CA ALA A 203 -3.66 19.88 2.01
C ALA A 203 -2.98 18.68 1.32
N PHE A 204 -2.62 17.62 2.08
CA PHE A 204 -1.84 16.50 1.56
C PHE A 204 -2.33 15.11 1.99
N TRP A 205 -3.24 14.99 2.98
CA TRP A 205 -3.73 13.72 3.51
C TRP A 205 -5.19 13.46 3.11
N GLY A 206 -5.37 13.15 1.88
CA GLY A 206 -6.62 12.78 1.24
C GLY A 206 -6.33 12.10 -0.08
N ILE A 207 -7.34 11.53 -0.69
CA ILE A 207 -7.20 10.73 -1.91
C ILE A 207 -6.68 11.58 -3.07
N ASP A 208 -7.33 12.71 -3.32
CA ASP A 208 -6.96 13.61 -4.42
C ASP A 208 -5.73 14.45 -4.06
N GLU A 209 -5.63 14.92 -2.83
CA GLU A 209 -4.50 15.70 -2.33
C GLU A 209 -3.18 14.93 -2.43
N ASP A 210 -3.19 13.65 -2.05
CA ASP A 210 -2.06 12.73 -2.14
C ASP A 210 -1.70 12.44 -3.61
N GLY A 211 -2.70 12.11 -4.44
CA GLY A 211 -2.53 11.91 -5.88
C GLY A 211 -1.88 13.12 -6.55
N HIS A 212 -2.38 14.32 -6.29
CA HIS A 212 -1.81 15.57 -6.81
C HIS A 212 -0.40 15.85 -6.26
N ALA A 213 -0.12 15.53 -4.99
CA ALA A 213 1.23 15.70 -4.43
C ALA A 213 2.24 14.81 -5.16
N PHE A 214 1.88 13.55 -5.43
CA PHE A 214 2.71 12.64 -6.23
C PHE A 214 2.85 13.10 -7.69
N GLY A 215 1.79 13.62 -8.31
CA GLY A 215 1.84 14.19 -9.66
C GLY A 215 2.84 15.34 -9.76
N ARG A 216 2.77 16.32 -8.82
CA ARG A 216 3.71 17.43 -8.71
C ARG A 216 5.14 16.96 -8.42
N PHE A 217 5.30 15.95 -7.55
CA PHE A 217 6.61 15.34 -7.29
C PHE A 217 7.22 14.76 -8.58
N ILE A 218 6.48 13.94 -9.32
CA ILE A 218 6.94 13.30 -10.56
C ILE A 218 7.32 14.37 -11.59
N LYS A 219 6.49 15.37 -11.81
CA LYS A 219 6.76 16.48 -12.73
C LYS A 219 8.07 17.21 -12.40
N ARG A 220 8.30 17.53 -11.12
CA ARG A 220 9.53 18.14 -10.63
C ARG A 220 10.73 17.21 -10.79
N PHE A 221 10.54 15.92 -10.49
CA PHE A 221 11.58 14.91 -10.64
C PHE A 221 12.01 14.74 -12.11
N LEU A 222 11.05 14.62 -13.04
CA LEU A 222 11.33 14.53 -14.48
C LEU A 222 12.10 15.75 -14.98
N SER A 223 11.74 16.95 -14.52
CA SER A 223 12.44 18.20 -14.86
C SER A 223 13.84 18.24 -14.28
N LYS A 224 14.00 17.87 -13.01
CA LYS A 224 15.29 17.90 -12.30
C LYS A 224 16.33 16.97 -12.91
N TYR A 225 15.90 15.78 -13.34
CA TYR A 225 16.79 14.74 -13.86
C TYR A 225 16.74 14.59 -15.39
N ASN A 226 16.04 15.51 -16.07
CA ASN A 226 15.87 15.48 -17.54
C ASN A 226 15.33 14.13 -18.06
N ARG A 227 14.23 13.64 -17.42
CA ARG A 227 13.64 12.34 -17.74
C ARG A 227 12.28 12.44 -18.44
N TRP A 228 11.94 13.60 -19.01
CA TRP A 228 10.66 13.83 -19.69
C TRP A 228 10.40 12.84 -20.84
N ASN A 229 11.44 12.48 -21.59
CA ASN A 229 11.34 11.57 -22.73
C ASN A 229 11.62 10.10 -22.40
N SER A 230 11.82 9.74 -21.13
CA SER A 230 11.97 8.34 -20.70
C SER A 230 10.63 7.61 -20.72
N PRO A 231 10.58 6.30 -21.04
CA PRO A 231 9.42 5.47 -20.75
C PRO A 231 9.11 5.48 -19.24
N LYS A 232 7.86 5.71 -18.87
CA LYS A 232 7.45 5.95 -17.48
C LYS A 232 6.51 4.87 -16.97
N TYR A 233 6.82 4.38 -15.76
CA TYR A 233 6.02 3.40 -15.04
C TYR A 233 5.76 3.89 -13.63
N ILE A 234 4.60 3.54 -13.09
CA ILE A 234 4.28 3.68 -11.67
C ILE A 234 4.01 2.31 -11.07
N PHE A 235 4.49 2.10 -9.86
CA PHE A 235 4.32 0.86 -9.11
C PHE A 235 3.79 1.18 -7.71
N GLY A 236 2.56 0.81 -7.43
CA GLY A 236 1.91 0.98 -6.14
C GLY A 236 1.57 -0.34 -5.45
N GLU A 237 1.73 -0.38 -4.13
CA GLU A 237 1.30 -1.51 -3.30
C GLU A 237 0.19 -1.08 -2.34
N SER A 238 -0.84 -1.93 -2.14
CA SER A 238 -1.90 -1.69 -1.16
C SER A 238 -2.69 -0.41 -1.51
N TYR A 239 -2.91 0.51 -0.58
CA TYR A 239 -3.43 1.86 -0.87
C TYR A 239 -2.61 2.57 -1.98
N GLY A 240 -1.35 2.21 -2.19
CA GLY A 240 -0.56 2.68 -3.32
C GLY A 240 -1.18 2.33 -4.68
N THR A 241 -2.01 1.30 -4.78
CA THR A 241 -2.78 0.98 -6.01
C THR A 241 -3.95 1.93 -6.20
N THR A 242 -4.63 2.32 -5.12
CA THR A 242 -5.60 3.41 -5.09
C THR A 242 -4.96 4.70 -5.58
N ARG A 243 -3.80 5.06 -5.00
CA ARG A 243 -2.99 6.20 -5.48
C ARG A 243 -2.64 6.06 -6.95
N SER A 244 -2.24 4.88 -7.42
CA SER A 244 -1.87 4.65 -8.82
C SER A 244 -3.03 4.90 -9.78
N ALA A 245 -4.25 4.52 -9.42
CA ALA A 245 -5.43 4.81 -10.24
C ALA A 245 -5.65 6.32 -10.37
N VAL A 246 -5.70 7.04 -9.25
CA VAL A 246 -5.89 8.51 -9.22
C VAL A 246 -4.74 9.23 -9.91
N LEU A 247 -3.50 8.85 -9.59
CA LEU A 247 -2.28 9.44 -10.17
C LEU A 247 -2.19 9.23 -11.68
N SER A 248 -2.62 8.06 -12.19
CA SER A 248 -2.68 7.81 -13.63
C SER A 248 -3.59 8.81 -14.32
N ASN A 249 -4.78 9.06 -13.75
CA ASN A 249 -5.72 10.04 -14.28
C ASN A 249 -5.13 11.46 -14.26
N ILE A 250 -4.51 11.86 -13.14
CA ILE A 250 -3.85 13.17 -13.00
C ILE A 250 -2.70 13.34 -14.01
N LEU A 251 -1.83 12.34 -14.16
CA LEU A 251 -0.68 12.43 -15.07
C LEU A 251 -1.12 12.54 -16.53
N GLU A 252 -2.06 11.69 -16.96
CA GLU A 252 -2.54 11.65 -18.34
C GLU A 252 -3.39 12.88 -18.71
N ASN A 253 -4.24 13.37 -17.82
CA ASN A 253 -5.23 14.39 -18.14
C ASN A 253 -4.87 15.79 -17.65
N ASP A 254 -4.23 15.93 -16.47
CA ASP A 254 -3.95 17.25 -15.89
C ASP A 254 -2.49 17.69 -16.14
N GLU A 255 -1.53 16.76 -16.10
CA GLU A 255 -0.11 17.08 -16.19
C GLU A 255 0.51 16.82 -17.58
N THR A 256 -0.25 16.23 -18.51
CA THR A 256 0.18 15.89 -19.88
C THR A 256 1.44 15.00 -19.87
N ILE A 257 1.42 13.98 -19.01
CA ILE A 257 2.49 13.00 -18.82
C ILE A 257 1.95 11.61 -19.12
N ASP A 258 2.23 11.09 -20.31
CA ASP A 258 1.86 9.72 -20.69
C ASP A 258 2.66 8.69 -19.88
N LEU A 259 1.98 7.66 -19.43
CA LEU A 259 2.54 6.46 -18.82
C LEU A 259 2.64 5.32 -19.86
N ASN A 260 3.71 4.55 -19.78
CA ASN A 260 3.86 3.30 -20.55
C ASN A 260 3.17 2.14 -19.82
N GLY A 261 3.17 2.16 -18.50
CA GLY A 261 2.50 1.14 -17.72
C GLY A 261 2.23 1.50 -16.26
N VAL A 262 1.19 0.87 -15.72
CA VAL A 262 0.80 0.91 -14.30
C VAL A 262 0.96 -0.50 -13.75
N ILE A 263 1.70 -0.63 -12.65
CA ILE A 263 1.95 -1.90 -11.97
C ILE A 263 1.31 -1.81 -10.59
N LEU A 264 0.38 -2.71 -10.34
CA LEU A 264 -0.42 -2.77 -9.12
C LEU A 264 -0.04 -4.02 -8.35
N LEU A 265 0.26 -3.88 -7.08
CA LEU A 265 0.55 -4.99 -6.17
C LEU A 265 -0.44 -4.94 -5.00
N SER A 266 -1.18 -6.04 -4.80
CA SER A 266 -2.15 -6.15 -3.70
C SER A 266 -3.19 -5.03 -3.77
N GLN A 267 -3.96 -5.06 -4.88
CA GLN A 267 -4.86 -3.99 -5.32
C GLN A 267 -6.08 -3.81 -4.43
N ILE A 268 -6.43 -2.53 -4.19
CA ILE A 268 -7.72 -2.10 -3.68
C ILE A 268 -8.15 -0.79 -4.35
N PHE A 269 -9.29 -0.79 -5.04
CA PHE A 269 -9.90 0.40 -5.65
C PHE A 269 -11.20 0.82 -4.98
N ASN A 270 -11.91 -0.14 -4.39
CA ASN A 270 -13.24 0.07 -3.84
C ASN A 270 -13.33 -0.40 -2.38
N PHE A 271 -13.34 0.57 -1.46
CA PHE A 271 -13.42 0.27 -0.02
C PHE A 271 -14.83 -0.16 0.45
N THR A 272 -15.84 -0.15 -0.43
CA THR A 272 -17.16 -0.70 -0.07
C THR A 272 -17.17 -2.22 -0.01
N THR A 273 -16.19 -2.86 -0.66
CA THR A 273 -16.01 -4.31 -0.71
C THR A 273 -14.85 -4.81 0.16
N ASP A 274 -14.31 -3.95 1.02
CA ASP A 274 -13.28 -4.29 1.99
C ASP A 274 -13.82 -5.27 3.04
N ILE A 275 -13.15 -6.40 3.22
CA ILE A 275 -13.55 -7.45 4.15
C ILE A 275 -13.40 -7.07 5.63
N ASP A 276 -12.50 -6.12 5.95
CA ASP A 276 -12.34 -5.59 7.30
C ASP A 276 -13.52 -4.71 7.71
N GLY A 277 -14.13 -4.02 6.74
CA GLY A 277 -15.29 -3.16 6.93
C GLY A 277 -16.65 -3.81 6.62
N ALA A 278 -16.70 -5.10 6.38
CA ALA A 278 -17.86 -5.82 5.84
C ALA A 278 -19.18 -5.55 6.59
N HIS A 279 -19.14 -5.57 7.91
CA HIS A 279 -20.33 -5.35 8.77
C HIS A 279 -20.83 -3.89 8.81
N GLN A 280 -20.07 -2.94 8.27
CA GLN A 280 -20.46 -1.51 8.24
C GLN A 280 -21.43 -1.19 7.11
N ASN A 281 -21.58 -2.08 6.12
CA ASN A 281 -22.40 -1.88 4.95
C ASN A 281 -23.48 -2.97 4.81
N PRO A 282 -24.51 -3.00 5.68
CA PRO A 282 -25.57 -4.02 5.62
C PRO A 282 -26.25 -4.05 4.25
N GLY A 283 -26.35 -5.24 3.65
CA GLY A 283 -26.91 -5.46 2.32
C GLY A 283 -25.90 -5.42 1.18
N ILE A 284 -24.61 -5.16 1.47
CA ILE A 284 -23.51 -5.35 0.52
C ILE A 284 -22.79 -6.65 0.92
N ASP A 285 -23.23 -7.77 0.34
CA ASP A 285 -22.69 -9.09 0.65
C ASP A 285 -21.46 -9.47 -0.20
N LEU A 286 -21.22 -8.74 -1.29
CA LEU A 286 -20.14 -8.99 -2.25
C LEU A 286 -18.76 -9.11 -1.56
N THR A 287 -18.53 -8.39 -0.47
CA THR A 287 -17.28 -8.45 0.29
C THR A 287 -16.97 -9.85 0.82
N TYR A 288 -17.99 -10.60 1.31
CA TYR A 288 -17.84 -11.96 1.80
C TYR A 288 -17.60 -12.96 0.65
N GLU A 289 -18.26 -12.72 -0.48
CA GLU A 289 -18.10 -13.53 -1.69
C GLU A 289 -16.68 -13.42 -2.25
N LEU A 290 -16.13 -12.20 -2.29
CA LEU A 290 -14.79 -11.93 -2.83
C LEU A 290 -13.66 -12.38 -1.90
N ALA A 291 -13.87 -12.44 -0.59
CA ALA A 291 -12.88 -12.92 0.37
C ALA A 291 -12.81 -14.46 0.46
N LEU A 292 -13.87 -15.16 0.07
CA LEU A 292 -13.98 -16.61 0.27
C LEU A 292 -12.84 -17.42 -0.38
N PRO A 293 -12.35 -17.12 -1.59
CA PRO A 293 -11.22 -17.84 -2.17
C PRO A 293 -9.93 -17.70 -1.32
N THR A 294 -9.67 -16.53 -0.71
CA THR A 294 -8.54 -16.33 0.21
C THR A 294 -8.73 -17.14 1.50
N TYR A 295 -9.94 -17.20 2.06
CA TYR A 295 -10.23 -18.07 3.22
C TYR A 295 -9.95 -19.53 2.90
N ALA A 296 -10.37 -19.99 1.73
CA ALA A 296 -10.15 -21.37 1.28
C ALA A 296 -8.66 -21.69 1.08
N ALA A 297 -7.91 -20.77 0.46
CA ALA A 297 -6.47 -20.90 0.33
C ALA A 297 -5.79 -21.03 1.70
N THR A 298 -6.18 -20.17 2.65
CA THR A 298 -5.67 -20.15 4.03
C THR A 298 -5.98 -21.45 4.77
N ALA A 299 -7.24 -21.88 4.75
CA ALA A 299 -7.66 -23.12 5.42
C ALA A 299 -6.93 -24.34 4.84
N ARG A 300 -6.72 -24.36 3.52
CA ARG A 300 -5.89 -25.38 2.86
C ARG A 300 -4.45 -25.35 3.36
N TYR A 301 -3.84 -24.18 3.44
CA TYR A 301 -2.46 -24.00 3.90
C TYR A 301 -2.26 -24.51 5.33
N HIS A 302 -3.17 -24.17 6.24
CA HIS A 302 -3.14 -24.59 7.65
C HIS A 302 -3.71 -25.99 7.91
N HIS A 303 -3.98 -26.77 6.85
CA HIS A 303 -4.50 -28.16 6.95
C HIS A 303 -5.79 -28.24 7.77
N LYS A 304 -6.68 -27.26 7.65
CA LYS A 304 -7.97 -27.22 8.34
C LYS A 304 -9.12 -27.81 7.50
N LEU A 305 -8.86 -28.21 6.27
CA LEU A 305 -9.86 -28.84 5.40
C LEU A 305 -9.90 -30.37 5.61
N ALA A 306 -11.11 -30.94 5.55
CA ALA A 306 -11.30 -32.38 5.67
C ALA A 306 -10.78 -33.16 4.44
N GLN A 307 -10.73 -32.51 3.28
CA GLN A 307 -10.24 -33.09 2.03
C GLN A 307 -8.98 -32.35 1.56
N GLU A 308 -8.03 -33.10 1.01
CA GLU A 308 -6.86 -32.52 0.37
C GLU A 308 -7.18 -31.96 -1.02
N HIS A 309 -6.68 -30.79 -1.33
CA HIS A 309 -6.77 -30.15 -2.64
C HIS A 309 -5.35 -29.88 -3.16
N PRO A 310 -4.72 -30.85 -3.86
CA PRO A 310 -3.31 -30.74 -4.26
C PRO A 310 -3.08 -29.60 -5.28
N ASP A 311 -4.04 -29.35 -6.17
CA ASP A 311 -3.98 -28.24 -7.14
C ASP A 311 -4.70 -27.01 -6.55
N LEU A 312 -3.91 -26.03 -6.12
CA LEU A 312 -4.44 -24.79 -5.54
C LEU A 312 -5.29 -24.00 -6.53
N GLN A 313 -4.85 -23.88 -7.78
CA GLN A 313 -5.55 -23.05 -8.77
C GLN A 313 -6.90 -23.68 -9.15
N ALA A 314 -6.94 -24.97 -9.36
CA ALA A 314 -8.19 -25.68 -9.62
C ALA A 314 -9.17 -25.58 -8.44
N PHE A 315 -8.66 -25.69 -7.21
CA PHE A 315 -9.46 -25.53 -6.00
C PHE A 315 -10.02 -24.11 -5.86
N LEU A 316 -9.18 -23.09 -6.04
CA LEU A 316 -9.64 -21.70 -5.95
C LEU A 316 -10.68 -21.38 -7.02
N LYS A 317 -10.51 -21.91 -8.24
CA LYS A 317 -11.51 -21.72 -9.30
C LYS A 317 -12.87 -22.32 -8.93
N GLU A 318 -12.89 -23.50 -8.30
CA GLU A 318 -14.14 -24.10 -7.77
C GLU A 318 -14.78 -23.17 -6.73
N VAL A 319 -13.97 -22.63 -5.80
CA VAL A 319 -14.45 -21.75 -4.73
C VAL A 319 -14.97 -20.41 -5.31
N GLU A 320 -14.27 -19.82 -6.26
CA GLU A 320 -14.71 -18.59 -6.96
C GLU A 320 -16.08 -18.77 -7.62
N ASP A 321 -16.25 -19.87 -8.38
CA ASP A 321 -17.51 -20.15 -9.06
C ASP A 321 -18.66 -20.39 -8.07
N TRP A 322 -18.38 -21.05 -6.95
CA TRP A 322 -19.37 -21.28 -5.90
C TRP A 322 -19.70 -19.98 -5.15
N ALA A 323 -18.71 -19.14 -4.85
CA ALA A 323 -18.88 -17.86 -4.18
C ALA A 323 -19.79 -16.93 -4.97
N MET A 324 -19.52 -16.77 -6.26
CA MET A 324 -20.31 -15.89 -7.15
C MET A 324 -21.62 -16.50 -7.64
N GLY A 325 -21.90 -17.74 -7.31
CA GLY A 325 -23.12 -18.45 -7.68
C GLY A 325 -23.98 -18.82 -6.47
N PRO A 326 -23.88 -20.05 -5.95
CA PRO A 326 -24.73 -20.54 -4.87
C PRO A 326 -24.65 -19.71 -3.59
N TYR A 327 -23.46 -19.23 -3.19
CA TYR A 327 -23.29 -18.44 -1.97
C TYR A 327 -23.90 -17.05 -2.14
N ALA A 328 -23.59 -16.33 -3.20
CA ALA A 328 -24.20 -15.04 -3.51
C ALA A 328 -25.74 -15.14 -3.58
N ALA A 329 -26.27 -16.17 -4.23
CA ALA A 329 -27.71 -16.40 -4.31
C ALA A 329 -28.36 -16.67 -2.94
N ALA A 330 -27.65 -17.31 -2.02
CA ALA A 330 -28.11 -17.53 -0.66
C ALA A 330 -28.11 -16.24 0.16
N LEU A 331 -27.00 -15.48 0.12
CA LEU A 331 -26.87 -14.21 0.83
C LEU A 331 -27.93 -13.19 0.38
N ALA A 332 -28.22 -13.13 -0.92
CA ALA A 332 -29.23 -12.23 -1.49
C ALA A 332 -30.65 -12.47 -0.96
N LYS A 333 -30.97 -13.65 -0.42
CA LYS A 333 -32.26 -13.94 0.21
C LYS A 333 -32.42 -13.26 1.60
N GLY A 334 -31.29 -12.91 2.25
CA GLY A 334 -31.32 -12.32 3.58
C GLY A 334 -32.14 -13.17 4.57
N THR A 335 -33.12 -12.57 5.24
CA THR A 335 -34.00 -13.26 6.21
C THR A 335 -35.00 -14.24 5.58
N ASP A 336 -35.14 -14.22 4.24
CA ASP A 336 -36.02 -15.16 3.54
C ASP A 336 -35.31 -16.51 3.23
N LEU A 337 -34.01 -16.64 3.55
CA LEU A 337 -33.29 -17.89 3.41
C LEU A 337 -33.82 -18.90 4.43
N SER A 338 -34.30 -20.07 3.94
CA SER A 338 -34.80 -21.11 4.84
C SER A 338 -33.68 -21.66 5.73
N GLU A 339 -34.01 -22.10 6.94
CA GLU A 339 -33.04 -22.70 7.87
C GLU A 339 -32.34 -23.94 7.27
N THR A 340 -33.07 -24.74 6.49
CA THR A 340 -32.53 -25.89 5.78
C THR A 340 -31.50 -25.47 4.73
N ASP A 341 -31.81 -24.44 3.90
CA ASP A 341 -30.88 -23.92 2.90
C ASP A 341 -29.67 -23.28 3.59
N LYS A 342 -29.89 -22.50 4.68
CA LYS A 342 -28.83 -21.89 5.46
C LYS A 342 -27.85 -22.93 6.00
N GLN A 343 -28.37 -24.05 6.56
CA GLN A 343 -27.57 -25.17 7.04
C GLN A 343 -26.74 -25.80 5.91
N ALA A 344 -27.31 -25.97 4.71
CA ALA A 344 -26.61 -26.55 3.57
C ALA A 344 -25.47 -25.64 3.08
N ILE A 345 -25.69 -24.31 3.05
CA ILE A 345 -24.66 -23.33 2.71
C ILE A 345 -23.56 -23.29 3.78
N ALA A 346 -23.94 -23.32 5.08
CA ALA A 346 -22.97 -23.36 6.18
C ALA A 346 -22.08 -24.61 6.12
N GLN A 347 -22.63 -25.75 5.75
CA GLN A 347 -21.84 -26.98 5.55
C GLN A 347 -20.82 -26.81 4.42
N LYS A 348 -21.22 -26.23 3.28
CA LYS A 348 -20.29 -26.02 2.16
C LYS A 348 -19.23 -24.96 2.47
N LEU A 349 -19.59 -23.90 3.23
CA LEU A 349 -18.63 -22.94 3.77
C LEU A 349 -17.63 -23.63 4.70
N HIS A 350 -18.08 -24.52 5.58
CA HIS A 350 -17.20 -25.35 6.42
C HIS A 350 -16.21 -26.15 5.57
N ASP A 351 -16.69 -26.80 4.51
CA ASP A 351 -15.85 -27.60 3.63
C ASP A 351 -14.73 -26.78 2.96
N TYR A 352 -14.97 -25.48 2.70
CA TYR A 352 -14.00 -24.57 2.11
C TYR A 352 -13.13 -23.80 3.11
N THR A 353 -13.66 -23.49 4.29
CA THR A 353 -13.00 -22.59 5.24
C THR A 353 -12.45 -23.28 6.49
N GLY A 354 -12.88 -24.53 6.75
CA GLY A 354 -12.57 -25.24 8.00
C GLY A 354 -13.26 -24.68 9.25
N LEU A 355 -14.01 -23.58 9.16
CA LEU A 355 -14.71 -22.99 10.29
C LEU A 355 -15.88 -23.89 10.73
N PRO A 356 -16.16 -23.98 12.06
CA PRO A 356 -17.28 -24.79 12.56
C PRO A 356 -18.65 -24.35 12.00
N VAL A 357 -19.50 -25.30 11.66
CA VAL A 357 -20.83 -25.03 11.06
C VAL A 357 -21.70 -24.16 11.98
N ASP A 358 -21.69 -24.40 13.28
CA ASP A 358 -22.43 -23.61 14.26
C ASP A 358 -21.92 -22.17 14.36
N TYR A 359 -20.62 -21.94 14.18
CA TYR A 359 -20.03 -20.60 14.09
C TYR A 359 -20.54 -19.87 12.84
N LEU A 360 -20.52 -20.55 11.68
CA LEU A 360 -21.02 -20.01 10.41
C LEU A 360 -22.52 -19.70 10.46
N MET A 361 -23.31 -20.58 11.11
CA MET A 361 -24.74 -20.35 11.35
C MET A 361 -24.99 -19.16 12.25
N LYS A 362 -24.22 -19.00 13.33
CA LYS A 362 -24.28 -17.84 14.27
C LYS A 362 -23.94 -16.53 13.57
N GLY A 363 -23.00 -16.53 12.63
CA GLY A 363 -22.58 -15.37 11.84
C GLY A 363 -23.50 -15.09 10.63
N ASP A 364 -24.66 -15.75 10.52
CA ASP A 364 -25.57 -15.61 9.37
C ASP A 364 -24.85 -15.80 8.03
N LEU A 365 -23.89 -16.74 7.98
CA LEU A 365 -23.03 -17.06 6.83
C LEU A 365 -22.06 -15.95 6.45
N ARG A 366 -21.95 -14.87 7.22
CA ARG A 366 -21.15 -13.67 6.96
C ARG A 366 -20.04 -13.58 8.00
N ILE A 367 -18.83 -13.92 7.61
CA ILE A 367 -17.64 -13.89 8.47
C ILE A 367 -16.68 -12.83 7.96
N ALA A 368 -16.43 -11.81 8.77
CA ALA A 368 -15.47 -10.75 8.44
C ALA A 368 -14.01 -11.23 8.56
N GLY A 369 -13.07 -10.49 7.96
CA GLY A 369 -11.65 -10.86 7.91
C GLY A 369 -11.07 -11.21 9.28
N GLY A 370 -11.13 -10.28 10.23
CA GLY A 370 -10.60 -10.49 11.57
C GLY A 370 -11.28 -11.60 12.37
N GLN A 371 -12.56 -11.91 12.07
CA GLN A 371 -13.25 -13.06 12.67
C GLN A 371 -12.72 -14.38 12.10
N PHE A 372 -12.43 -14.43 10.80
CA PHE A 372 -11.81 -15.61 10.17
C PHE A 372 -10.40 -15.83 10.71
N GLU A 373 -9.57 -14.79 10.73
CA GLU A 373 -8.20 -14.83 11.25
C GLU A 373 -8.14 -15.40 12.67
N LYS A 374 -9.04 -14.91 13.53
CA LYS A 374 -9.14 -15.35 14.94
C LYS A 374 -9.62 -16.79 15.08
N SER A 375 -10.61 -17.20 14.26
CA SER A 375 -11.35 -18.45 14.51
C SER A 375 -10.70 -19.68 13.86
N LEU A 376 -9.90 -19.50 12.79
CA LEU A 376 -9.35 -20.62 12.03
C LEU A 376 -8.44 -21.54 12.88
N GLN A 377 -7.65 -20.96 13.79
CA GLN A 377 -6.68 -21.66 14.62
C GLN A 377 -6.97 -21.52 16.12
N ASP A 378 -8.22 -21.20 16.49
CA ASP A 378 -8.62 -21.02 17.90
C ASP A 378 -8.39 -22.27 18.76
N ASP A 379 -8.41 -23.47 18.15
CA ASP A 379 -8.10 -24.74 18.79
C ASP A 379 -6.66 -24.81 19.35
N THR A 380 -5.69 -24.17 18.68
CA THR A 380 -4.31 -24.06 19.15
C THR A 380 -4.06 -22.80 19.99
N GLY A 381 -4.94 -21.81 19.92
CA GLY A 381 -4.80 -20.51 20.57
C GLY A 381 -3.93 -19.55 19.78
N ASP A 382 -3.94 -19.71 18.47
CA ASP A 382 -3.22 -18.86 17.52
C ASP A 382 -4.21 -18.08 16.65
N THR A 383 -3.74 -16.95 16.09
CA THR A 383 -4.42 -16.19 15.06
C THR A 383 -3.59 -16.19 13.77
N THR A 384 -4.24 -16.12 12.61
CA THR A 384 -3.55 -15.95 11.32
C THR A 384 -3.23 -14.48 11.05
N GLY A 385 -2.25 -14.23 10.18
CA GLY A 385 -1.96 -12.89 9.69
C GLY A 385 -3.05 -12.34 8.77
N ARG A 386 -3.22 -11.04 8.76
CA ARG A 386 -4.09 -10.31 7.81
C ARG A 386 -3.37 -10.05 6.49
N LEU A 387 -2.15 -9.54 6.57
CA LEU A 387 -1.35 -9.25 5.38
C LEU A 387 -0.83 -10.54 4.71
N ASP A 388 -0.59 -11.57 5.49
CA ASP A 388 -0.24 -12.89 4.95
C ASP A 388 -0.80 -13.97 5.88
N THR A 389 -1.86 -14.60 5.46
CA THR A 389 -2.58 -15.58 6.27
C THR A 389 -1.82 -16.90 6.49
N ARG A 390 -0.63 -17.08 5.89
CA ARG A 390 0.28 -18.19 6.20
C ARG A 390 0.99 -18.00 7.54
N PHE A 391 1.21 -16.73 7.95
CA PHE A 391 1.76 -16.44 9.27
C PHE A 391 0.74 -16.73 10.36
N SER A 392 1.22 -17.26 11.47
CA SER A 392 0.44 -17.48 12.69
C SER A 392 1.20 -16.98 13.90
N GLY A 393 0.46 -16.59 14.92
CA GLY A 393 1.02 -16.18 16.19
C GLY A 393 0.02 -16.32 17.34
N PRO A 394 0.49 -16.39 18.59
CA PRO A 394 -0.39 -16.58 19.74
C PRO A 394 -1.42 -15.46 19.88
N ASP A 395 -2.66 -15.81 20.18
CA ASP A 395 -3.70 -14.85 20.52
C ASP A 395 -3.28 -13.98 21.71
N ILE A 396 -3.44 -12.65 21.58
CA ILE A 396 -3.27 -11.74 22.71
C ILE A 396 -4.43 -11.92 23.69
N ASN A 397 -5.66 -12.01 23.19
CA ASN A 397 -6.85 -12.27 23.98
C ASN A 397 -7.67 -13.41 23.36
N ARG A 398 -7.63 -14.58 23.98
CA ARG A 398 -8.35 -15.77 23.51
C ARG A 398 -9.88 -15.63 23.47
N LEU A 399 -10.44 -14.63 24.16
CA LEU A 399 -11.86 -14.34 24.16
C LEU A 399 -12.25 -13.20 23.20
N SER A 400 -11.31 -12.67 22.44
CA SER A 400 -11.59 -11.68 21.42
C SER A 400 -12.44 -12.28 20.29
N GLU A 401 -13.35 -11.50 19.73
CA GLU A 401 -14.16 -11.90 18.56
C GLU A 401 -13.41 -11.76 17.24
N SER A 402 -12.30 -11.01 17.25
CA SER A 402 -11.49 -10.71 16.08
C SER A 402 -10.01 -10.77 16.45
N ALA A 403 -9.14 -10.93 15.46
CA ALA A 403 -7.69 -10.87 15.66
C ALA A 403 -7.27 -9.53 16.29
N ASP A 404 -6.40 -9.58 17.29
CA ASP A 404 -5.94 -8.39 18.03
C ASP A 404 -4.67 -7.75 17.39
N TYR A 405 -4.00 -8.44 16.47
CA TYR A 405 -2.82 -7.98 15.77
C TYR A 405 -2.57 -8.82 14.51
N ASP A 406 -1.67 -8.35 13.66
CA ASP A 406 -1.23 -9.07 12.47
C ASP A 406 0.10 -9.79 12.73
N PRO A 407 0.14 -11.13 12.81
CA PRO A 407 1.36 -11.93 12.96
C PRO A 407 2.42 -11.65 11.90
N GLN A 408 2.06 -11.41 10.65
CA GLN A 408 3.02 -11.11 9.59
C GLN A 408 3.73 -9.77 9.85
N SER A 409 2.98 -8.70 10.16
CA SER A 409 3.57 -7.40 10.48
C SER A 409 4.50 -7.49 11.69
N SER A 410 4.09 -8.18 12.75
CA SER A 410 4.91 -8.34 13.95
C SER A 410 6.17 -9.16 13.69
N ALA A 411 6.12 -10.11 12.75
CA ALA A 411 7.23 -10.99 12.43
C ALA A 411 8.39 -10.27 11.74
N ILE A 412 8.13 -9.30 10.87
CA ILE A 412 9.15 -8.77 9.95
C ILE A 412 9.41 -7.26 10.06
N SER A 413 8.45 -6.46 10.54
CA SER A 413 8.54 -4.98 10.48
C SER A 413 9.79 -4.41 11.15
N SER A 414 10.19 -4.97 12.30
CA SER A 414 11.38 -4.52 13.01
C SER A 414 12.66 -4.67 12.19
N ALA A 415 12.77 -5.74 11.39
CA ALA A 415 13.92 -5.98 10.52
C ALA A 415 14.00 -4.95 9.40
N TYR A 416 12.88 -4.65 8.74
CA TYR A 416 12.81 -3.65 7.68
C TYR A 416 13.21 -2.26 8.17
N VAL A 417 12.61 -1.81 9.27
CA VAL A 417 12.89 -0.50 9.84
C VAL A 417 14.34 -0.38 10.31
N ALA A 418 14.86 -1.40 11.01
CA ALA A 418 16.23 -1.38 11.53
C ALA A 418 17.25 -1.36 10.40
N LEU A 419 17.09 -2.24 9.40
CA LEU A 419 18.03 -2.37 8.28
C LEU A 419 17.96 -1.18 7.33
N PHE A 420 16.79 -0.59 7.09
CA PHE A 420 16.70 0.64 6.35
C PHE A 420 17.40 1.79 7.07
N ASN A 421 17.18 1.95 8.38
CA ASN A 421 17.88 2.95 9.17
C ASN A 421 19.40 2.79 9.13
N GLN A 422 19.90 1.56 9.10
CA GLN A 422 21.31 1.29 8.90
C GLN A 422 21.77 1.63 7.47
N TYR A 423 21.05 1.14 6.46
CA TYR A 423 21.38 1.30 5.05
C TYR A 423 21.40 2.77 4.63
N VAL A 424 20.35 3.53 4.96
CA VAL A 424 20.24 4.94 4.56
C VAL A 424 21.35 5.80 5.15
N ARG A 425 21.81 5.52 6.40
CA ARG A 425 22.88 6.28 7.03
C ARG A 425 24.27 5.80 6.66
N GLN A 426 24.48 4.48 6.65
CA GLN A 426 25.84 3.92 6.45
C GLN A 426 26.20 3.83 4.96
N THR A 427 25.24 3.50 4.08
CA THR A 427 25.48 3.33 2.64
C THR A 427 25.10 4.58 1.87
N LEU A 428 23.87 5.07 2.00
CA LEU A 428 23.40 6.24 1.28
C LEU A 428 23.87 7.57 1.89
N LYS A 429 24.44 7.54 3.10
CA LYS A 429 25.00 8.70 3.81
C LYS A 429 23.98 9.80 4.09
N TYR A 430 22.70 9.48 4.17
CA TYR A 430 21.60 10.44 4.31
C TYR A 430 20.92 10.32 5.69
N GLY A 431 20.31 11.44 6.15
CA GLY A 431 19.42 11.46 7.31
C GLY A 431 20.14 11.37 8.68
N GLU A 432 21.45 11.75 8.76
CA GLU A 432 22.18 11.81 10.03
C GLU A 432 21.49 12.78 10.99
N GLY A 433 21.22 12.32 12.22
CA GLY A 433 20.54 13.12 13.26
C GLY A 433 19.04 13.32 13.04
N GLN A 434 18.46 12.81 11.94
CA GLN A 434 17.03 12.90 11.66
C GLN A 434 16.31 11.58 11.98
N THR A 435 15.04 11.68 12.37
CA THR A 435 14.19 10.50 12.57
C THR A 435 13.53 10.12 11.25
N TYR A 436 13.68 8.85 10.85
CA TYR A 436 12.90 8.25 9.78
C TYR A 436 11.54 7.79 10.34
N LEU A 437 10.46 8.16 9.68
CA LEU A 437 9.09 7.80 10.06
C LEU A 437 8.59 6.68 9.12
N PRO A 438 8.65 5.41 9.52
CA PRO A 438 8.15 4.32 8.68
C PRO A 438 6.65 4.43 8.41
N GLU A 439 5.92 4.99 9.39
CA GLU A 439 4.50 5.28 9.32
C GLU A 439 4.24 6.73 9.73
N ALA A 440 3.15 7.32 9.24
CA ALA A 440 2.66 8.61 9.69
C ALA A 440 2.27 8.53 11.18
N ASP A 441 2.33 9.67 11.88
CA ASP A 441 2.00 9.71 13.31
C ASP A 441 0.49 9.63 13.53
N PHE A 442 -0.05 8.42 13.57
CA PHE A 442 -1.46 8.16 13.83
C PHE A 442 -1.92 8.65 15.21
N ASN A 443 -1.03 8.77 16.18
CA ASN A 443 -1.33 9.30 17.50
C ASN A 443 -1.18 10.82 17.60
N GLY A 444 -0.38 11.42 16.69
CA GLY A 444 -0.03 12.84 16.69
C GLY A 444 -0.84 13.71 15.74
N GLY A 445 -1.92 13.18 15.14
CA GLY A 445 -2.85 13.97 14.34
C GLY A 445 -2.94 13.61 12.87
N PHE A 446 -2.36 12.49 12.43
CA PHE A 446 -2.63 11.98 11.09
C PHE A 446 -4.11 11.63 10.96
N GLN A 447 -4.79 12.29 10.03
CA GLN A 447 -6.19 12.04 9.68
C GLN A 447 -6.31 12.02 8.17
N TRP A 448 -6.63 10.85 7.63
CA TRP A 448 -6.82 10.69 6.20
C TRP A 448 -8.25 11.02 5.78
N ASP A 449 -8.41 11.81 4.74
CA ASP A 449 -9.72 12.04 4.14
C ASP A 449 -10.00 11.00 3.05
N PHE A 450 -10.90 10.06 3.36
CA PHE A 450 -11.38 9.03 2.42
C PHE A 450 -12.54 9.52 1.54
N LYS A 451 -13.02 10.74 1.75
CA LYS A 451 -14.15 11.26 0.97
C LYS A 451 -13.68 11.71 -0.39
N ARG A 452 -14.48 11.40 -1.37
CA ARG A 452 -14.29 11.84 -2.74
C ARG A 452 -15.65 12.06 -3.40
N ASP A 453 -15.78 13.13 -4.20
CA ASP A 453 -16.98 13.44 -4.99
C ASP A 453 -18.30 13.44 -4.18
N GLY A 454 -18.23 13.79 -2.89
CA GLY A 454 -19.38 13.81 -1.99
C GLY A 454 -19.92 12.43 -1.58
N GLY A 455 -19.25 11.35 -1.97
CA GLY A 455 -19.58 9.99 -1.56
C GLY A 455 -18.99 9.65 -0.18
N PRO A 456 -19.65 8.77 0.59
CA PRO A 456 -19.16 8.37 1.91
C PRO A 456 -18.00 7.37 1.86
N LEU A 457 -17.83 6.65 0.76
CA LEU A 457 -16.81 5.62 0.58
C LEU A 457 -16.12 5.76 -0.77
N MET A 458 -14.83 5.45 -0.75
CA MET A 458 -13.94 5.60 -1.89
C MET A 458 -14.11 4.47 -2.90
N ASN A 459 -14.20 4.86 -4.19
CA ASN A 459 -14.00 3.97 -5.32
C ASN A 459 -13.27 4.75 -6.43
N VAL A 460 -12.05 4.32 -6.77
CA VAL A 460 -11.17 4.98 -7.74
C VAL A 460 -11.06 4.21 -9.08
N ALA A 461 -11.88 3.19 -9.29
CA ALA A 461 -11.87 2.40 -10.52
C ALA A 461 -12.09 3.26 -11.77
N ASN A 462 -12.90 4.30 -11.66
CA ASN A 462 -13.14 5.25 -12.76
C ASN A 462 -11.90 6.05 -13.17
N ASP A 463 -10.96 6.30 -12.26
CA ASP A 463 -9.73 7.03 -12.57
C ASP A 463 -8.83 6.22 -13.49
N LEU A 464 -8.56 4.96 -13.14
CA LEU A 464 -7.79 4.07 -14.01
C LEU A 464 -8.50 3.89 -15.36
N ALA A 465 -9.83 3.70 -15.36
CA ALA A 465 -10.60 3.57 -16.58
C ALA A 465 -10.50 4.84 -17.47
N THR A 466 -10.47 6.03 -16.86
CA THR A 466 -10.32 7.30 -17.58
C THR A 466 -8.92 7.42 -18.16
N ALA A 467 -7.87 7.13 -17.38
CA ALA A 467 -6.50 7.12 -17.86
C ALA A 467 -6.32 6.15 -19.05
N MET A 468 -6.86 4.93 -18.97
CA MET A 468 -6.83 3.95 -20.06
C MET A 468 -7.60 4.39 -21.32
N LYS A 469 -8.65 5.19 -21.16
CA LYS A 469 -9.39 5.74 -22.31
C LYS A 469 -8.66 6.92 -22.95
N THR A 470 -8.00 7.75 -22.14
CA THR A 470 -7.20 8.89 -22.62
C THR A 470 -5.93 8.39 -23.31
N ASN A 471 -5.26 7.40 -22.71
CA ASN A 471 -4.11 6.72 -23.30
C ASN A 471 -4.46 5.25 -23.62
N PRO A 472 -4.99 4.93 -24.82
CA PRO A 472 -5.38 3.57 -25.18
C PRO A 472 -4.20 2.59 -25.33
N ARG A 473 -2.97 3.07 -25.21
CA ARG A 473 -1.75 2.25 -25.21
C ARG A 473 -1.26 1.92 -23.80
N LEU A 474 -1.83 2.55 -22.78
CA LEU A 474 -1.50 2.28 -21.38
C LEU A 474 -1.74 0.81 -21.07
N LYS A 475 -0.73 0.16 -20.49
CA LYS A 475 -0.80 -1.22 -20.03
C LYS A 475 -0.87 -1.28 -18.51
N VAL A 476 -1.54 -2.29 -18.00
CA VAL A 476 -1.70 -2.51 -16.56
C VAL A 476 -1.26 -3.93 -16.22
N LEU A 477 -0.43 -4.08 -15.18
CA LEU A 477 -0.05 -5.37 -14.63
C LEU A 477 -0.53 -5.44 -13.17
N VAL A 478 -1.46 -6.35 -12.90
CA VAL A 478 -2.03 -6.58 -11.58
C VAL A 478 -1.36 -7.78 -10.94
N ASN A 479 -0.79 -7.59 -9.75
CA ASN A 479 -0.10 -8.61 -8.98
C ASN A 479 -0.75 -8.76 -7.61
N GLY A 480 -0.79 -9.98 -7.06
CA GLY A 480 -1.31 -10.20 -5.71
C GLY A 480 -1.05 -11.62 -5.20
N GLY A 481 -1.10 -11.77 -3.89
CA GLY A 481 -0.92 -13.05 -3.21
C GLY A 481 -2.24 -13.77 -2.95
N TYR A 482 -2.26 -15.09 -3.09
CA TYR A 482 -3.44 -15.91 -2.76
C TYR A 482 -3.79 -15.88 -1.26
N TYR A 483 -2.83 -15.53 -0.42
CA TYR A 483 -2.94 -15.50 1.04
C TYR A 483 -3.04 -14.07 1.61
N ASP A 484 -3.31 -13.09 0.75
CA ASP A 484 -3.55 -11.70 1.12
C ASP A 484 -5.01 -11.50 1.51
N LEU A 485 -5.29 -11.29 2.80
CA LEU A 485 -6.63 -11.02 3.26
C LEU A 485 -6.91 -9.51 3.40
N ALA A 486 -5.86 -8.69 3.42
CA ALA A 486 -6.01 -7.24 3.42
C ALA A 486 -6.60 -6.71 2.11
N THR A 487 -6.18 -7.31 0.98
CA THR A 487 -6.64 -6.98 -0.37
C THR A 487 -6.77 -8.27 -1.19
N PRO A 488 -7.86 -9.03 -1.00
CA PRO A 488 -8.00 -10.35 -1.60
C PRO A 488 -7.87 -10.33 -3.13
N PHE A 489 -7.07 -11.25 -3.67
CA PHE A 489 -6.76 -11.32 -5.11
C PHE A 489 -8.02 -11.39 -5.99
N PHE A 490 -9.07 -12.07 -5.52
CA PHE A 490 -10.32 -12.22 -6.27
C PHE A 490 -11.12 -10.90 -6.29
N ALA A 491 -11.00 -10.04 -5.25
CA ALA A 491 -11.57 -8.70 -5.26
C ALA A 491 -10.92 -7.83 -6.35
N ALA A 492 -9.59 -7.88 -6.49
CA ALA A 492 -8.89 -7.18 -7.56
C ALA A 492 -9.37 -7.64 -8.96
N GLN A 493 -9.47 -8.95 -9.18
CA GLN A 493 -10.01 -9.48 -10.45
C GLN A 493 -11.43 -9.01 -10.73
N TYR A 494 -12.27 -8.97 -9.70
CA TYR A 494 -13.65 -8.52 -9.83
C TYR A 494 -13.71 -7.03 -10.19
N GLU A 495 -12.98 -6.18 -9.48
CA GLU A 495 -12.91 -4.75 -9.74
C GLU A 495 -12.48 -4.45 -11.18
N ASP A 496 -11.40 -5.08 -11.65
CA ASP A 496 -10.86 -4.86 -12.99
C ASP A 496 -11.80 -5.32 -14.10
N LYS A 497 -12.51 -6.43 -13.91
CA LYS A 497 -13.52 -6.91 -14.85
C LYS A 497 -14.76 -6.01 -14.91
N HIS A 498 -14.94 -5.13 -13.94
CA HIS A 498 -16.04 -4.16 -13.87
C HIS A 498 -15.61 -2.73 -14.18
N LEU A 499 -14.36 -2.51 -14.61
CA LEU A 499 -13.94 -1.21 -15.11
C LEU A 499 -14.82 -0.78 -16.29
N PRO A 500 -15.29 0.48 -16.34
CA PRO A 500 -16.14 0.98 -17.43
C PRO A 500 -15.31 1.26 -18.70
N ILE A 501 -14.63 0.25 -19.23
CA ILE A 501 -13.78 0.29 -20.43
C ILE A 501 -14.27 -0.70 -21.49
N SER A 502 -13.81 -0.53 -22.72
CA SER A 502 -14.15 -1.46 -23.80
C SER A 502 -13.36 -2.78 -23.65
N GLU A 503 -13.87 -3.86 -24.23
CA GLU A 503 -13.20 -5.16 -24.29
C GLU A 503 -11.76 -5.04 -24.85
N LYS A 504 -11.56 -4.17 -25.87
CA LYS A 504 -10.24 -3.90 -26.44
C LYS A 504 -9.28 -3.34 -25.39
N LEU A 505 -9.72 -2.42 -24.53
CA LEU A 505 -8.90 -1.84 -23.46
C LEU A 505 -8.70 -2.83 -22.31
N ALA A 506 -9.70 -3.64 -21.99
CA ALA A 506 -9.57 -4.71 -21.00
C ALA A 506 -8.44 -5.69 -21.36
N GLY A 507 -8.18 -5.92 -22.66
CA GLY A 507 -7.03 -6.69 -23.15
C GLY A 507 -5.65 -6.08 -22.83
N ASN A 508 -5.59 -4.85 -22.32
CA ASN A 508 -4.36 -4.22 -21.83
C ASN A 508 -4.02 -4.56 -20.37
N ILE A 509 -4.91 -5.25 -19.65
CA ILE A 509 -4.73 -5.66 -18.26
C ILE A 509 -4.21 -7.08 -18.22
N GLN A 510 -3.11 -7.30 -17.50
CA GLN A 510 -2.48 -8.60 -17.26
C GLN A 510 -2.51 -8.91 -15.77
N TYR A 511 -2.53 -10.20 -15.42
CA TYR A 511 -2.59 -10.66 -14.03
C TYR A 511 -1.46 -11.63 -13.72
N ALA A 512 -0.91 -11.52 -12.51
CA ALA A 512 0.05 -12.46 -11.96
C ALA A 512 -0.26 -12.71 -10.48
N TRP A 513 -0.53 -13.96 -10.13
CA TRP A 513 -0.88 -14.38 -8.77
C TRP A 513 0.20 -15.27 -8.18
N TYR A 514 0.47 -15.09 -6.89
CA TYR A 514 1.60 -15.72 -6.21
C TYR A 514 1.15 -16.50 -4.98
N GLU A 515 1.85 -17.60 -4.67
CA GLU A 515 1.69 -18.31 -3.41
C GLU A 515 2.36 -17.55 -2.25
N SER A 516 1.91 -16.33 -2.01
CA SER A 516 2.36 -15.39 -1.00
C SER A 516 1.18 -14.54 -0.50
N GLY A 517 1.42 -13.67 0.48
CA GLY A 517 0.47 -12.69 0.96
C GLY A 517 0.61 -11.31 0.31
N HIS A 518 0.26 -10.27 1.05
CA HIS A 518 0.24 -8.86 0.66
C HIS A 518 1.61 -8.37 0.17
N MET A 519 2.63 -8.59 0.97
CA MET A 519 4.02 -8.35 0.61
C MET A 519 4.56 -9.58 -0.13
N VAL A 520 4.19 -9.73 -1.40
CA VAL A 520 4.54 -10.91 -2.24
C VAL A 520 6.02 -11.25 -2.16
N TYR A 521 6.85 -10.26 -2.03
CA TYR A 521 8.31 -10.31 -2.01
C TYR A 521 8.93 -10.85 -0.69
N VAL A 522 8.14 -11.13 0.35
CA VAL A 522 8.65 -11.75 1.59
C VAL A 522 9.15 -13.18 1.33
N LYS A 523 8.58 -13.88 0.35
CA LYS A 523 9.04 -15.19 -0.11
C LYS A 523 9.97 -15.02 -1.31
N ASP A 524 11.25 -15.42 -1.17
CA ASP A 524 12.28 -15.27 -2.22
C ASP A 524 11.85 -15.80 -3.59
N GLU A 525 11.20 -16.96 -3.63
CA GLU A 525 10.68 -17.53 -4.89
C GLU A 525 9.62 -16.62 -5.54
N CYS A 526 8.74 -16.03 -4.73
CA CYS A 526 7.72 -15.10 -5.22
C CYS A 526 8.32 -13.74 -5.58
N LEU A 527 9.38 -13.28 -4.87
CA LEU A 527 10.15 -12.09 -5.28
C LEU A 527 10.78 -12.28 -6.66
N ARG A 528 11.38 -13.46 -6.91
CA ARG A 528 11.92 -13.80 -8.23
C ARG A 528 10.82 -13.77 -9.32
N GLN A 529 9.69 -14.42 -9.07
CA GLN A 529 8.57 -14.44 -10.01
C GLN A 529 8.00 -13.04 -10.25
N LEU A 530 7.88 -12.22 -9.21
CA LEU A 530 7.42 -10.83 -9.31
C LEU A 530 8.38 -10.00 -10.18
N HIS A 531 9.71 -10.14 -9.94
CA HIS A 531 10.73 -9.50 -10.78
C HIS A 531 10.57 -9.92 -12.25
N ASP A 532 10.51 -11.22 -12.52
CA ASP A 532 10.43 -11.75 -13.89
C ASP A 532 9.20 -11.22 -14.64
N ASN A 533 8.03 -11.22 -13.97
CA ASN A 533 6.79 -10.70 -14.56
C ASN A 533 6.85 -9.19 -14.82
N VAL A 534 7.36 -8.41 -13.85
CA VAL A 534 7.46 -6.95 -14.01
C VAL A 534 8.52 -6.59 -15.05
N ALA A 535 9.67 -7.26 -15.07
CA ALA A 535 10.71 -7.05 -16.07
C ALA A 535 10.22 -7.40 -17.49
N GLN A 536 9.48 -8.49 -17.64
CA GLN A 536 8.85 -8.87 -18.89
C GLN A 536 7.81 -7.83 -19.34
N PHE A 537 6.98 -7.35 -18.40
CA PHE A 537 5.98 -6.32 -18.66
C PHE A 537 6.64 -5.02 -19.17
N ILE A 538 7.69 -4.54 -18.53
CA ILE A 538 8.42 -3.34 -18.94
C ILE A 538 9.02 -3.55 -20.34
N LYS A 539 9.77 -4.64 -20.58
CA LYS A 539 10.37 -4.98 -21.88
C LYS A 539 9.32 -5.08 -23.00
N GLY A 540 8.16 -5.65 -22.69
CA GLY A 540 7.07 -5.83 -23.66
C GLY A 540 6.41 -4.52 -24.07
N THR A 541 6.17 -3.60 -23.14
CA THR A 541 5.60 -2.28 -23.44
C THR A 541 6.57 -1.41 -24.25
N GLU A 542 7.90 -1.49 -23.99
CA GLU A 542 8.92 -0.77 -24.76
C GLU A 542 9.01 -1.24 -26.21
N ALA A 543 8.93 -2.54 -26.43
CA ALA A 543 9.01 -3.12 -27.77
C ALA A 543 7.79 -2.77 -28.65
N GLY A 544 6.73 -2.19 -28.08
CA GLY A 544 5.46 -1.92 -28.78
C GLY A 544 4.71 -3.19 -29.20
N ASN A 545 5.06 -4.33 -28.63
CA ASN A 545 4.65 -5.67 -29.02
C ASN A 545 3.55 -6.26 -28.10
N MET A 546 2.94 -5.45 -27.25
CA MET A 546 1.77 -5.87 -26.46
C MET A 546 0.46 -5.33 -27.01
#